data_f184407685ba32540cfeb80360a9281e
#
_entry.id   f184407685ba32540cfeb80360a9281e
#
_cell.length_a   1.000
_cell.length_b   1.000
_cell.length_c   1.000
_cell.angle_alpha   90.00
_cell.angle_beta   90.00
_cell.angle_gamma   90.00
#
_symmetry.space_group_name_H-M   'P 1'
#
loop_
_entity.id
_entity.type
_entity.pdbx_description
1 polymer ?
#
loop_
_entity_poly.entity_id
_entity_poly.type
_entity_poly.pdbx_seq_one_letter_code
_entity_poly.pdbx_strand_id
1 'polypeptide(L)'
;TCALSGGADSVAMTYGLLLLREELDISLSAAHFNHHLRGAESDRDEDFVREFCKKYEIPLTVGSGNVIPVGRGLESAAREARYAFFDTLPGLVATAHTADDNAETLLMHLIRGSSLRGLGGIAPRRGKYIRPMLTVTRQEVLNFLEEQNIPHVEDSSNETDDFLRNRLRHGVMPLLRQENPQIGETLSRTALSLWAEENHLTSLLPCPLTVPAILALDPVQQKRAAAALLRENHVPDICEAHVEAVLAAARSEKPSARINLPG
;
A
#
# COMPACT_ATOMS: atom_id res chain seq x y z
N THR A 1 3.39 -14.57 5.84
CA THR A 1 4.30 -13.81 6.72
C THR A 1 3.69 -12.46 7.08
N CYS A 2 3.65 -12.09 8.36
CA CYS A 2 3.21 -10.77 8.83
C CYS A 2 4.41 -9.80 8.88
N ALA A 3 4.29 -8.64 8.24
CA ALA A 3 5.24 -7.55 8.40
C ALA A 3 5.01 -6.90 9.78
N LEU A 4 5.85 -7.21 10.76
CA LEU A 4 5.70 -6.83 12.16
C LEU A 4 6.72 -5.76 12.54
N SER A 5 6.27 -4.52 12.76
CA SER A 5 7.13 -3.40 13.15
C SER A 5 7.21 -3.20 14.67
N GLY A 6 6.29 -3.79 15.43
CA GLY A 6 6.09 -3.54 16.86
C GLY A 6 4.99 -2.53 17.17
N GLY A 7 4.63 -1.67 16.23
CA GLY A 7 3.53 -0.71 16.41
C GLY A 7 2.16 -1.38 16.42
N ALA A 8 1.17 -0.70 17.00
CA ALA A 8 -0.17 -1.24 17.28
C ALA A 8 -0.81 -1.96 16.09
N ASP A 9 -0.83 -1.35 14.89
CA ASP A 9 -1.49 -1.95 13.72
C ASP A 9 -0.85 -3.30 13.34
N SER A 10 0.48 -3.36 13.33
CA SER A 10 1.21 -4.58 12.96
C SER A 10 1.09 -5.68 14.00
N VAL A 11 1.02 -5.31 15.27
CA VAL A 11 0.82 -6.23 16.39
C VAL A 11 -0.61 -6.79 16.36
N ALA A 12 -1.62 -5.92 16.20
CA ALA A 12 -3.02 -6.33 16.11
C ALA A 12 -3.27 -7.27 14.91
N MET A 13 -2.72 -6.93 13.74
CA MET A 13 -2.80 -7.79 12.56
C MET A 13 -2.19 -9.17 12.83
N THR A 14 -0.98 -9.20 13.38
CA THR A 14 -0.25 -10.45 13.62
C THR A 14 -0.98 -11.32 14.65
N TYR A 15 -1.44 -10.71 15.74
CA TYR A 15 -2.18 -11.44 16.77
C TYR A 15 -3.57 -11.89 16.30
N GLY A 16 -4.30 -11.06 15.57
CA GLY A 16 -5.58 -11.44 14.96
C GLY A 16 -5.44 -12.61 13.98
N LEU A 17 -4.42 -12.59 13.11
CA LEU A 17 -4.14 -13.71 12.21
C LEU A 17 -3.68 -14.98 12.96
N LEU A 18 -3.00 -14.82 14.10
CA LEU A 18 -2.63 -15.94 14.95
C LEU A 18 -3.88 -16.63 15.55
N LEU A 19 -4.85 -15.84 16.00
CA LEU A 19 -6.13 -16.39 16.53
C LEU A 19 -6.93 -17.12 15.45
N LEU A 20 -6.88 -16.62 14.22
CA LEU A 20 -7.64 -17.15 13.08
C LEU A 20 -6.88 -18.24 12.30
N ARG A 21 -5.66 -18.60 12.69
CA ARG A 21 -4.78 -19.46 11.88
C ARG A 21 -5.36 -20.83 11.54
N GLU A 22 -6.08 -21.43 12.48
CA GLU A 22 -6.71 -22.73 12.31
C GLU A 22 -7.97 -22.63 11.43
N GLU A 23 -8.80 -21.60 11.63
CA GLU A 23 -9.99 -21.34 10.82
C GLU A 23 -9.65 -21.07 9.36
N LEU A 24 -8.57 -20.30 9.13
CA LEU A 24 -8.11 -19.92 7.80
C LEU A 24 -7.19 -20.96 7.14
N ASP A 25 -6.83 -22.03 7.86
CA ASP A 25 -5.86 -23.06 7.42
C ASP A 25 -4.56 -22.45 6.89
N ILE A 26 -3.95 -21.57 7.68
CA ILE A 26 -2.73 -20.86 7.31
C ILE A 26 -1.55 -21.17 8.23
N SER A 27 -0.35 -21.24 7.64
CA SER A 27 0.90 -21.18 8.39
C SER A 27 1.30 -19.73 8.58
N LEU A 28 1.53 -19.31 9.84
CA LEU A 28 1.87 -17.94 10.20
C LEU A 28 3.35 -17.82 10.55
N SER A 29 3.99 -16.78 10.04
CA SER A 29 5.32 -16.32 10.44
C SER A 29 5.34 -14.79 10.50
N ALA A 30 6.34 -14.21 11.15
CA ALA A 30 6.54 -12.77 11.22
C ALA A 30 7.88 -12.38 10.55
N ALA A 31 7.94 -11.15 10.05
CA ALA A 31 9.16 -10.55 9.53
C ALA A 31 9.29 -9.12 10.05
N HIS A 32 10.46 -8.80 10.60
CA HIS A 32 10.83 -7.47 11.05
C HIS A 32 12.02 -6.95 10.24
N PHE A 33 12.03 -5.66 9.91
CA PHE A 33 13.17 -5.03 9.25
C PHE A 33 13.64 -3.83 10.06
N ASN A 34 14.86 -3.93 10.62
CA ASN A 34 15.47 -2.85 11.38
C ASN A 34 16.27 -1.94 10.44
N HIS A 35 15.82 -0.69 10.33
CA HIS A 35 16.47 0.34 9.49
C HIS A 35 17.63 1.04 10.20
N HIS A 36 17.79 0.87 11.51
CA HIS A 36 18.74 1.58 12.38
C HIS A 36 18.68 3.11 12.32
N LEU A 37 17.53 3.67 11.87
CA LEU A 37 17.39 5.12 11.66
C LEU A 37 17.18 5.91 12.95
N ARG A 38 16.68 5.24 14.00
CA ARG A 38 16.36 5.82 15.31
C ARG A 38 17.30 5.33 16.42
N GLY A 39 18.45 4.74 16.06
CA GLY A 39 19.40 4.22 17.03
C GLY A 39 18.77 3.27 18.06
N ALA A 40 18.88 3.58 19.34
CA ALA A 40 18.38 2.73 20.45
C ALA A 40 16.87 2.46 20.39
N GLU A 41 16.04 3.34 19.81
CA GLU A 41 14.61 3.07 19.62
C GLU A 41 14.37 1.95 18.61
N SER A 42 15.13 1.91 17.52
CA SER A 42 15.04 0.84 16.53
C SER A 42 15.41 -0.52 17.12
N ASP A 43 16.41 -0.55 18.01
CA ASP A 43 16.84 -1.78 18.68
C ASP A 43 15.81 -2.23 19.73
N ARG A 44 15.24 -1.30 20.49
CA ARG A 44 14.12 -1.57 21.41
C ARG A 44 12.91 -2.17 20.68
N ASP A 45 12.57 -1.63 19.50
CA ASP A 45 11.44 -2.11 18.70
C ASP A 45 11.71 -3.54 18.18
N GLU A 46 12.95 -3.84 17.80
CA GLU A 46 13.35 -5.20 17.41
C GLU A 46 13.28 -6.16 18.60
N ASP A 47 13.76 -5.77 19.78
CA ASP A 47 13.70 -6.58 20.99
C ASP A 47 12.25 -6.89 21.37
N PHE A 48 11.35 -5.89 21.31
CA PHE A 48 9.93 -6.09 21.53
C PHE A 48 9.35 -7.13 20.56
N VAL A 49 9.66 -7.02 19.26
CA VAL A 49 9.18 -7.98 18.24
C VAL A 49 9.69 -9.39 18.52
N ARG A 50 10.96 -9.53 18.93
CA ARG A 50 11.55 -10.83 19.29
C ARG A 50 10.85 -11.45 20.50
N GLU A 51 10.58 -10.67 21.56
CA GLU A 51 9.87 -11.13 22.75
C GLU A 51 8.41 -11.51 22.43
N PHE A 52 7.73 -10.68 21.64
CA PHE A 52 6.36 -10.96 21.17
C PHE A 52 6.30 -12.28 20.41
N CYS A 53 7.16 -12.47 19.40
CA CYS A 53 7.17 -13.69 18.60
C CYS A 53 7.53 -14.92 19.43
N LYS A 54 8.46 -14.80 20.39
CA LYS A 54 8.82 -15.86 21.33
C LYS A 54 7.64 -16.26 22.24
N LYS A 55 6.93 -15.26 22.79
CA LYS A 55 5.76 -15.49 23.67
C LYS A 55 4.64 -16.25 22.96
N TYR A 56 4.41 -15.96 21.70
CA TYR A 56 3.31 -16.54 20.92
C TYR A 56 3.76 -17.64 19.94
N GLU A 57 4.99 -18.10 20.05
CA GLU A 57 5.57 -19.19 19.23
C GLU A 57 5.46 -18.92 17.73
N ILE A 58 5.64 -17.66 17.31
CA ILE A 58 5.59 -17.25 15.90
C ILE A 58 7.02 -17.28 15.32
N PRO A 59 7.31 -18.07 14.27
CA PRO A 59 8.59 -18.03 13.58
C PRO A 59 8.90 -16.61 13.08
N LEU A 60 10.07 -16.06 13.46
CA LEU A 60 10.47 -14.70 13.13
C LEU A 60 11.69 -14.68 12.21
N THR A 61 11.62 -13.91 11.13
CA THR A 61 12.77 -13.54 10.30
C THR A 61 13.07 -12.06 10.50
N VAL A 62 14.30 -11.73 10.90
CA VAL A 62 14.74 -10.34 11.06
C VAL A 62 15.71 -10.00 9.93
N GLY A 63 15.41 -8.90 9.22
CA GLY A 63 16.32 -8.25 8.29
C GLY A 63 16.81 -6.94 8.85
N SER A 64 17.99 -6.51 8.44
CA SER A 64 18.53 -5.20 8.81
C SER A 64 19.26 -4.58 7.63
N GLY A 65 19.33 -3.25 7.58
CA GLY A 65 20.08 -2.54 6.57
C GLY A 65 20.23 -1.06 6.90
N ASN A 66 21.42 -0.53 6.62
CA ASN A 66 21.65 0.90 6.71
C ASN A 66 21.03 1.58 5.49
N VAL A 67 20.06 2.46 5.74
CA VAL A 67 19.40 3.22 4.68
C VAL A 67 20.23 4.45 4.33
N ILE A 68 20.74 4.49 3.11
CA ILE A 68 21.44 5.66 2.58
C ILE A 68 20.47 6.43 1.69
N PRO A 69 20.12 7.69 2.02
CA PRO A 69 19.22 8.48 1.19
C PRO A 69 19.87 8.77 -0.16
N VAL A 70 19.29 8.23 -1.24
CA VAL A 70 19.70 8.50 -2.62
C VAL A 70 18.54 9.18 -3.33
N GLY A 71 18.59 10.50 -3.52
CA GLY A 71 17.72 11.28 -4.41
C GLY A 71 16.23 11.43 -4.05
N ARG A 72 15.60 10.45 -3.36
CA ARG A 72 14.15 10.42 -3.10
C ARG A 72 13.74 10.60 -1.62
N GLY A 73 14.66 11.01 -0.76
CA GLY A 73 14.40 11.15 0.67
C GLY A 73 14.56 9.84 1.47
N LEU A 74 14.80 10.00 2.77
CA LEU A 74 15.12 8.90 3.69
C LEU A 74 13.99 7.88 3.81
N GLU A 75 12.73 8.34 3.86
CA GLU A 75 11.55 7.48 3.99
C GLU A 75 11.35 6.56 2.78
N SER A 76 11.54 7.09 1.57
CA SER A 76 11.44 6.28 0.35
C SER A 76 12.50 5.21 0.30
N ALA A 77 13.75 5.56 0.64
CA ALA A 77 14.86 4.61 0.68
C ALA A 77 14.65 3.52 1.76
N ALA A 78 14.16 3.90 2.94
CA ALA A 78 13.79 2.98 4.01
C ALA A 78 12.69 2.00 3.57
N ARG A 79 11.67 2.54 2.90
CA ARG A 79 10.59 1.73 2.34
C ARG A 79 11.11 0.76 1.28
N GLU A 80 11.95 1.20 0.35
CA GLU A 80 12.53 0.36 -0.69
C GLU A 80 13.36 -0.78 -0.10
N ALA A 81 14.25 -0.50 0.87
CA ALA A 81 15.05 -1.51 1.55
C ALA A 81 14.17 -2.56 2.26
N ARG A 82 13.13 -2.11 2.96
CA ARG A 82 12.16 -3.00 3.63
C ARG A 82 11.43 -3.90 2.64
N TYR A 83 10.95 -3.36 1.52
CA TYR A 83 10.27 -4.16 0.51
C TYR A 83 11.23 -5.13 -0.19
N ALA A 84 12.47 -4.72 -0.47
CA ALA A 84 13.50 -5.61 -1.00
C ALA A 84 13.75 -6.82 -0.07
N PHE A 85 13.79 -6.60 1.25
CA PHE A 85 13.86 -7.69 2.21
C PHE A 85 12.60 -8.57 2.18
N PHE A 86 11.40 -7.98 2.17
CA PHE A 86 10.16 -8.77 2.12
C PHE A 86 10.04 -9.57 0.82
N ASP A 87 10.60 -9.10 -0.28
CA ASP A 87 10.60 -9.83 -1.55
C ASP A 87 11.41 -11.13 -1.50
N THR A 88 12.39 -11.25 -0.60
CA THR A 88 13.15 -12.50 -0.39
C THR A 88 12.36 -13.56 0.38
N LEU A 89 11.29 -13.19 1.09
CA LEU A 89 10.51 -14.10 1.93
C LEU A 89 9.57 -14.97 1.09
N PRO A 90 9.33 -16.23 1.47
CA PRO A 90 8.39 -17.09 0.76
C PRO A 90 6.93 -16.72 1.05
N GLY A 91 6.02 -17.10 0.14
CA GLY A 91 4.58 -16.98 0.31
C GLY A 91 4.05 -15.54 0.29
N LEU A 92 2.89 -15.35 0.91
CA LEU A 92 2.25 -14.04 1.01
C LEU A 92 2.84 -13.22 2.15
N VAL A 93 2.88 -11.89 1.97
CA VAL A 93 3.31 -10.93 3.00
C VAL A 93 2.12 -10.03 3.35
N ALA A 94 1.64 -10.13 4.59
CA ALA A 94 0.59 -9.28 5.12
C ALA A 94 1.19 -7.97 5.69
N THR A 95 0.59 -6.84 5.33
CA THR A 95 0.96 -5.51 5.84
C THR A 95 -0.24 -4.84 6.49
N ALA A 96 -0.03 -4.21 7.63
CA ALA A 96 -1.06 -3.71 8.53
C ALA A 96 -1.58 -2.30 8.16
N HIS A 97 -1.95 -2.10 6.90
CA HIS A 97 -2.62 -0.86 6.49
C HIS A 97 -4.07 -0.90 6.92
N THR A 98 -4.52 0.17 7.56
CA THR A 98 -5.87 0.32 8.14
C THR A 98 -6.83 1.08 7.21
N ALA A 99 -8.09 1.19 7.61
CA ALA A 99 -9.08 2.05 6.96
C ALA A 99 -8.65 3.53 6.96
N ASP A 100 -8.03 4.00 8.04
CA ASP A 100 -7.50 5.36 8.13
C ASP A 100 -6.38 5.60 7.11
N ASP A 101 -5.43 4.67 6.95
CA ASP A 101 -4.38 4.76 5.93
C ASP A 101 -4.94 4.80 4.51
N ASN A 102 -6.00 4.04 4.27
CA ASN A 102 -6.66 3.99 2.96
C ASN A 102 -7.39 5.30 2.66
N ALA A 103 -8.09 5.86 3.66
CA ALA A 103 -8.74 7.16 3.57
C ALA A 103 -7.74 8.29 3.28
N GLU A 104 -6.63 8.33 4.02
CA GLU A 104 -5.53 9.27 3.78
C GLU A 104 -4.96 9.14 2.36
N THR A 105 -4.77 7.91 1.89
CA THR A 105 -4.24 7.64 0.55
C THR A 105 -5.20 8.09 -0.54
N LEU A 106 -6.51 7.86 -0.39
CA LEU A 106 -7.54 8.36 -1.30
C LEU A 106 -7.49 9.89 -1.37
N LEU A 107 -7.44 10.59 -0.22
CA LEU A 107 -7.36 12.06 -0.17
C LEU A 107 -6.06 12.57 -0.82
N MET A 108 -4.92 11.94 -0.57
CA MET A 108 -3.66 12.29 -1.21
C MET A 108 -3.76 12.20 -2.74
N HIS A 109 -4.38 11.15 -3.23
CA HIS A 109 -4.58 10.93 -4.67
C HIS A 109 -5.60 11.91 -5.25
N LEU A 110 -6.67 12.22 -4.54
CA LEU A 110 -7.67 13.21 -4.95
C LEU A 110 -7.05 14.60 -5.11
N ILE A 111 -6.23 15.04 -4.15
CA ILE A 111 -5.51 16.33 -4.19
C ILE A 111 -4.56 16.40 -5.39
N ARG A 112 -3.96 15.28 -5.79
CA ARG A 112 -3.06 15.18 -6.94
C ARG A 112 -3.79 15.05 -8.29
N GLY A 113 -5.10 14.95 -8.30
CA GLY A 113 -5.87 14.78 -9.53
C GLY A 113 -5.75 13.38 -10.14
N SER A 114 -5.82 12.34 -9.33
CA SER A 114 -5.68 10.96 -9.79
C SER A 114 -6.93 10.44 -10.50
N SER A 115 -6.72 9.48 -11.42
CA SER A 115 -7.79 8.73 -12.08
C SER A 115 -8.46 7.71 -11.13
N LEU A 116 -9.48 7.00 -11.63
CA LEU A 116 -10.21 5.95 -10.90
C LEU A 116 -9.28 4.98 -10.17
N ARG A 117 -8.21 4.54 -10.84
CA ARG A 117 -7.20 3.66 -10.25
C ARG A 117 -6.51 4.25 -9.02
N GLY A 118 -6.13 5.52 -9.09
CA GLY A 118 -5.50 6.21 -7.95
C GLY A 118 -6.49 6.41 -6.80
N LEU A 119 -7.72 6.78 -7.11
CA LEU A 119 -8.80 6.94 -6.14
C LEU A 119 -9.20 5.61 -5.48
N GLY A 120 -8.87 4.47 -6.08
CA GLY A 120 -8.98 3.15 -5.47
C GLY A 120 -8.08 2.93 -4.24
N GLY A 121 -7.27 3.94 -3.87
CA GLY A 121 -6.49 3.92 -2.64
C GLY A 121 -5.45 2.80 -2.58
N ILE A 122 -5.40 2.13 -1.43
CA ILE A 122 -4.48 1.03 -1.18
C ILE A 122 -5.13 -0.28 -1.66
N ALA A 123 -4.52 -0.93 -2.66
CA ALA A 123 -5.03 -2.21 -3.17
C ALA A 123 -5.03 -3.30 -2.07
N PRO A 124 -6.12 -4.07 -1.87
CA PRO A 124 -6.16 -5.17 -0.90
C PRO A 124 -5.08 -6.23 -1.16
N ARG A 125 -4.75 -6.44 -2.44
CA ARG A 125 -3.66 -7.34 -2.87
C ARG A 125 -2.86 -6.72 -4.01
N ARG A 126 -1.53 -6.83 -3.91
CA ARG A 126 -0.60 -6.46 -4.97
C ARG A 126 0.53 -7.51 -5.03
N GLY A 127 0.46 -8.40 -6.01
CA GLY A 127 1.38 -9.54 -6.09
C GLY A 127 1.29 -10.41 -4.85
N LYS A 128 2.41 -10.58 -4.14
CA LYS A 128 2.49 -11.34 -2.88
C LYS A 128 2.03 -10.55 -1.63
N TYR A 129 1.84 -9.23 -1.74
CA TYR A 129 1.45 -8.38 -0.61
C TYR A 129 -0.06 -8.35 -0.46
N ILE A 130 -0.54 -8.62 0.76
CA ILE A 130 -1.96 -8.55 1.16
C ILE A 130 -2.15 -7.56 2.29
N ARG A 131 -3.34 -6.98 2.40
CA ARG A 131 -3.68 -5.95 3.40
C ARG A 131 -5.03 -6.28 4.03
N PRO A 132 -5.03 -7.17 5.01
CA PRO A 132 -6.28 -7.70 5.58
C PRO A 132 -7.05 -6.67 6.40
N MET A 133 -6.43 -5.56 6.82
CA MET A 133 -7.03 -4.61 7.75
C MET A 133 -7.55 -3.32 7.10
N LEU A 134 -7.73 -3.27 5.76
CA LEU A 134 -8.21 -2.06 5.07
C LEU A 134 -9.64 -1.64 5.44
N THR A 135 -10.40 -2.47 6.12
CA THR A 135 -11.73 -2.18 6.65
C THR A 135 -11.75 -1.96 8.17
N VAL A 136 -10.60 -2.09 8.82
CA VAL A 136 -10.44 -1.93 10.26
C VAL A 136 -9.88 -0.54 10.56
N THR A 137 -10.52 0.18 11.44
CA THR A 137 -10.09 1.53 11.87
C THR A 137 -8.96 1.45 12.90
N ARG A 138 -8.19 2.53 13.02
CA ARG A 138 -7.18 2.68 14.08
C ARG A 138 -7.78 2.53 15.49
N GLN A 139 -9.01 3.01 15.70
CA GLN A 139 -9.68 2.89 16.99
C GLN A 139 -10.03 1.45 17.33
N GLU A 140 -10.53 0.68 16.36
CA GLU A 140 -10.81 -0.76 16.54
C GLU A 140 -9.52 -1.54 16.83
N VAL A 141 -8.41 -1.18 16.18
CA VAL A 141 -7.09 -1.76 16.47
C VAL A 141 -6.70 -1.56 17.94
N LEU A 142 -6.80 -0.32 18.44
CA LEU A 142 -6.44 0.00 19.82
C LEU A 142 -7.37 -0.70 20.83
N ASN A 143 -8.68 -0.68 20.58
CA ASN A 143 -9.66 -1.37 21.42
C ASN A 143 -9.38 -2.88 21.49
N PHE A 144 -9.08 -3.51 20.34
CA PHE A 144 -8.75 -4.93 20.29
C PHE A 144 -7.49 -5.26 21.10
N LEU A 145 -6.43 -4.46 20.99
CA LEU A 145 -5.21 -4.67 21.75
C LEU A 145 -5.42 -4.48 23.27
N GLU A 146 -6.22 -3.50 23.65
CA GLU A 146 -6.60 -3.25 25.05
C GLU A 146 -7.42 -4.43 25.62
N GLU A 147 -8.46 -4.86 24.92
CA GLU A 147 -9.31 -6.00 25.33
C GLU A 147 -8.50 -7.30 25.47
N GLN A 148 -7.53 -7.52 24.60
CA GLN A 148 -6.67 -8.71 24.63
C GLN A 148 -5.46 -8.55 25.57
N ASN A 149 -5.26 -7.38 26.20
CA ASN A 149 -4.08 -7.03 27.01
C ASN A 149 -2.76 -7.27 26.23
N ILE A 150 -2.70 -6.87 24.98
CA ILE A 150 -1.53 -7.01 24.12
C ILE A 150 -0.74 -5.70 24.09
N PRO A 151 0.51 -5.69 24.59
CA PRO A 151 1.37 -4.51 24.50
C PRO A 151 1.82 -4.25 23.07
N HIS A 152 2.11 -2.99 22.77
CA HIS A 152 2.70 -2.55 21.52
C HIS A 152 3.64 -1.36 21.74
N VAL A 153 4.46 -1.05 20.76
CA VAL A 153 5.36 0.11 20.80
C VAL A 153 4.65 1.34 20.23
N GLU A 154 4.81 2.47 20.89
CA GLU A 154 4.39 3.77 20.34
C GLU A 154 5.51 4.33 19.45
N ASP A 155 5.15 4.74 18.24
CA ASP A 155 6.09 5.28 17.26
C ASP A 155 6.15 6.80 17.36
N SER A 156 7.29 7.34 17.80
CA SER A 156 7.54 8.77 17.95
C SER A 156 7.59 9.52 16.59
N SER A 157 7.78 8.83 15.47
CA SER A 157 7.88 9.46 14.14
C SER A 157 6.54 9.97 13.57
N ASN A 158 5.42 9.65 14.22
CA ASN A 158 4.09 10.11 13.81
C ASN A 158 3.80 11.58 14.12
N GLU A 159 4.70 12.29 14.83
CA GLU A 159 4.45 13.63 15.38
C GLU A 159 4.82 14.79 14.42
N THR A 160 5.52 14.53 13.32
CA THR A 160 5.95 15.62 12.43
C THR A 160 5.01 15.83 11.25
N ASP A 161 4.64 17.11 10.96
CA ASP A 161 3.77 17.50 9.83
C ASP A 161 4.54 17.75 8.51
N ASP A 162 5.78 17.30 8.42
CA ASP A 162 6.62 17.52 7.25
C ASP A 162 6.07 16.83 5.98
N PHE A 163 5.32 15.76 6.16
CA PHE A 163 4.74 14.99 5.06
C PHE A 163 3.26 15.30 4.83
N LEU A 164 2.83 15.28 3.56
CA LEU A 164 1.43 15.51 3.18
C LEU A 164 0.47 14.56 3.94
N ARG A 165 0.86 13.32 4.17
CA ARG A 165 0.03 12.35 4.92
C ARG A 165 -0.22 12.81 6.35
N ASN A 166 0.79 13.28 7.06
CA ASN A 166 0.66 13.75 8.43
C ASN A 166 -0.19 15.04 8.50
N ARG A 167 -0.01 15.96 7.54
CA ARG A 167 -0.88 17.15 7.44
C ARG A 167 -2.33 16.79 7.19
N LEU A 168 -2.62 15.77 6.39
CA LEU A 168 -3.98 15.27 6.21
C LEU A 168 -4.52 14.64 7.50
N ARG A 169 -3.73 13.80 8.15
CA ARG A 169 -4.08 13.12 9.40
C ARG A 169 -4.39 14.10 10.53
N HIS A 170 -3.55 15.11 10.73
CA HIS A 170 -3.66 16.04 11.85
C HIS A 170 -4.50 17.28 11.53
N GLY A 171 -4.58 17.72 10.27
CA GLY A 171 -5.28 18.94 9.89
C GLY A 171 -6.63 18.70 9.20
N VAL A 172 -6.69 17.84 8.20
CA VAL A 172 -7.87 17.68 7.35
C VAL A 172 -8.85 16.63 7.91
N MET A 173 -8.35 15.46 8.29
CA MET A 173 -9.20 14.39 8.81
C MET A 173 -10.00 14.77 10.06
N PRO A 174 -9.46 15.53 11.03
CA PRO A 174 -10.25 16.02 12.16
C PRO A 174 -11.42 16.93 11.76
N LEU A 175 -11.24 17.78 10.76
CA LEU A 175 -12.31 18.64 10.24
C LEU A 175 -13.40 17.81 9.56
N LEU A 176 -13.01 16.84 8.73
CA LEU A 176 -13.96 15.94 8.08
C LEU A 176 -14.72 15.07 9.09
N ARG A 177 -14.10 14.69 10.20
CA ARG A 177 -14.78 13.94 11.29
C ARG A 177 -15.81 14.78 12.04
N GLN A 178 -15.71 16.10 12.06
CA GLN A 178 -16.75 16.98 12.61
C GLN A 178 -18.06 16.90 11.80
N GLU A 179 -17.94 16.77 10.46
CA GLU A 179 -19.09 16.62 9.56
C GLU A 179 -19.59 15.17 9.51
N ASN A 180 -18.68 14.20 9.54
CA ASN A 180 -19.01 12.78 9.56
C ASN A 180 -18.02 12.02 10.46
N PRO A 181 -18.41 11.62 11.67
CA PRO A 181 -17.55 10.88 12.60
C PRO A 181 -16.95 9.59 12.00
N GLN A 182 -17.65 8.93 11.06
CA GLN A 182 -17.23 7.72 10.39
C GLN A 182 -16.53 7.98 9.03
N ILE A 183 -16.00 9.17 8.81
CA ILE A 183 -15.45 9.57 7.50
C ILE A 183 -14.29 8.66 7.06
N GLY A 184 -13.44 8.19 7.98
CA GLY A 184 -12.34 7.27 7.68
C GLY A 184 -12.84 5.97 7.04
N GLU A 185 -13.82 5.32 7.66
CA GLU A 185 -14.47 4.11 7.14
C GLU A 185 -15.18 4.40 5.81
N THR A 186 -15.89 5.53 5.73
CA THR A 186 -16.62 5.93 4.51
C THR A 186 -15.66 6.11 3.34
N LEU A 187 -14.57 6.84 3.53
CA LEU A 187 -13.56 7.04 2.49
C LEU A 187 -12.86 5.72 2.11
N SER A 188 -12.52 4.87 3.10
CA SER A 188 -11.91 3.58 2.82
C SER A 188 -12.84 2.66 2.03
N ARG A 189 -14.12 2.58 2.41
CA ARG A 189 -15.13 1.80 1.68
C ARG A 189 -15.30 2.32 0.25
N THR A 190 -15.33 3.65 0.06
CA THR A 190 -15.38 4.27 -1.27
C THR A 190 -14.16 3.90 -2.09
N ALA A 191 -12.95 3.98 -1.53
CA ALA A 191 -11.73 3.57 -2.21
C ALA A 191 -11.78 2.10 -2.64
N LEU A 192 -12.22 1.20 -1.77
CA LEU A 192 -12.34 -0.23 -2.09
C LEU A 192 -13.36 -0.51 -3.20
N SER A 193 -14.49 0.22 -3.21
CA SER A 193 -15.47 0.13 -4.32
C SER A 193 -14.85 0.58 -5.64
N LEU A 194 -14.19 1.74 -5.67
CA LEU A 194 -13.51 2.25 -6.85
C LEU A 194 -12.39 1.32 -7.33
N TRP A 195 -11.66 0.69 -6.40
CA TRP A 195 -10.66 -0.32 -6.72
C TRP A 195 -11.28 -1.55 -7.38
N ALA A 196 -12.41 -2.05 -6.88
CA ALA A 196 -13.12 -3.20 -7.44
C ALA A 196 -13.65 -2.88 -8.86
N GLU A 197 -14.25 -1.70 -9.06
CA GLU A 197 -14.70 -1.22 -10.37
C GLU A 197 -13.55 -1.09 -11.35
N GLU A 198 -12.43 -0.49 -10.93
CA GLU A 198 -11.22 -0.35 -11.77
C GLU A 198 -10.69 -1.72 -12.22
N ASN A 199 -10.64 -2.70 -11.31
CA ASN A 199 -10.19 -4.05 -11.66
C ASN A 199 -11.16 -4.74 -12.63
N HIS A 200 -12.46 -4.60 -12.39
CA HIS A 200 -13.47 -5.15 -13.30
C HIS A 200 -13.32 -4.54 -14.70
N LEU A 201 -13.28 -3.22 -14.82
CA LEU A 201 -13.11 -2.54 -16.10
C LEU A 201 -11.77 -2.90 -16.79
N THR A 202 -10.72 -3.11 -16.01
CA THR A 202 -9.42 -3.56 -16.54
C THR A 202 -9.47 -5.02 -17.01
N SER A 203 -10.23 -5.89 -16.34
CA SER A 203 -10.40 -7.29 -16.75
C SER A 203 -11.17 -7.46 -18.07
N LEU A 204 -11.91 -6.44 -18.49
CA LEU A 204 -12.61 -6.42 -19.78
C LEU A 204 -11.71 -6.06 -20.98
N LEU A 205 -10.46 -5.66 -20.72
CA LEU A 205 -9.52 -5.35 -21.79
C LEU A 205 -9.11 -6.63 -22.56
N PRO A 206 -8.90 -6.52 -23.88
CA PRO A 206 -8.41 -7.65 -24.67
C PRO A 206 -7.01 -8.10 -24.20
N CYS A 207 -6.75 -9.37 -24.29
CA CYS A 207 -5.43 -9.96 -24.01
C CYS A 207 -5.03 -10.87 -25.19
N PRO A 208 -3.91 -10.59 -25.88
CA PRO A 208 -2.95 -9.50 -25.63
C PRO A 208 -3.42 -8.11 -26.08
N LEU A 209 -2.85 -7.05 -25.50
CA LEU A 209 -3.08 -5.65 -25.88
C LEU A 209 -2.32 -5.31 -27.17
N THR A 210 -2.87 -5.70 -28.33
CA THR A 210 -2.32 -5.34 -29.65
C THR A 210 -2.88 -4.01 -30.13
N VAL A 211 -2.18 -3.32 -31.03
CA VAL A 211 -2.62 -2.04 -31.59
C VAL A 211 -4.03 -2.15 -32.22
N PRO A 212 -4.35 -3.15 -33.09
CA PRO A 212 -5.71 -3.29 -33.62
C PRO A 212 -6.75 -3.52 -32.52
N ALA A 213 -6.44 -4.32 -31.49
CA ALA A 213 -7.36 -4.58 -30.40
C ALA A 213 -7.63 -3.31 -29.56
N ILE A 214 -6.61 -2.50 -29.30
CA ILE A 214 -6.77 -1.23 -28.59
C ILE A 214 -7.62 -0.25 -29.41
N LEU A 215 -7.36 -0.10 -30.71
CA LEU A 215 -8.07 0.83 -31.56
C LEU A 215 -9.54 0.46 -31.81
N ALA A 216 -9.89 -0.81 -31.61
CA ALA A 216 -11.28 -1.29 -31.72
C ALA A 216 -12.12 -0.96 -30.46
N LEU A 217 -11.50 -0.56 -29.37
CA LEU A 217 -12.19 -0.18 -28.12
C LEU A 217 -12.80 1.22 -28.22
N ASP A 218 -13.77 1.51 -27.36
CA ASP A 218 -14.24 2.88 -27.18
C ASP A 218 -13.14 3.80 -26.58
N PRO A 219 -13.26 5.13 -26.71
CA PRO A 219 -12.20 6.06 -26.27
C PRO A 219 -11.78 5.93 -24.81
N VAL A 220 -12.70 5.58 -23.91
CA VAL A 220 -12.39 5.42 -22.47
C VAL A 220 -11.57 4.15 -22.25
N GLN A 221 -11.96 3.06 -22.90
CA GLN A 221 -11.23 1.79 -22.83
C GLN A 221 -9.88 1.86 -23.54
N GLN A 222 -9.75 2.65 -24.64
CA GLN A 222 -8.45 2.91 -25.28
C GLN A 222 -7.46 3.55 -24.30
N LYS A 223 -7.87 4.59 -23.55
CA LYS A 223 -7.03 5.22 -22.53
C LYS A 223 -6.64 4.23 -21.43
N ARG A 224 -7.57 3.41 -20.99
CA ARG A 224 -7.34 2.35 -20.00
C ARG A 224 -6.33 1.31 -20.50
N ALA A 225 -6.47 0.85 -21.72
CA ALA A 225 -5.56 -0.12 -22.36
C ALA A 225 -4.15 0.46 -22.50
N ALA A 226 -4.02 1.71 -22.97
CA ALA A 226 -2.73 2.38 -23.05
C ALA A 226 -2.05 2.52 -21.67
N ALA A 227 -2.81 2.90 -20.64
CA ALA A 227 -2.30 2.96 -19.27
C ALA A 227 -1.93 1.57 -18.72
N ALA A 228 -2.65 0.51 -19.08
CA ALA A 228 -2.31 -0.87 -18.72
C ALA A 228 -1.00 -1.29 -19.38
N LEU A 229 -0.83 -1.02 -20.66
CA LEU A 229 0.40 -1.31 -21.42
C LEU A 229 1.63 -0.61 -20.80
N LEU A 230 1.50 0.67 -20.43
CA LEU A 230 2.57 1.40 -19.77
C LEU A 230 2.96 0.76 -18.43
N ARG A 231 1.99 0.31 -17.64
CA ARG A 231 2.23 -0.38 -16.36
C ARG A 231 2.92 -1.74 -16.53
N GLU A 232 2.50 -2.53 -17.51
CA GLU A 232 3.14 -3.81 -17.84
C GLU A 232 4.60 -3.62 -18.23
N ASN A 233 4.93 -2.49 -18.85
CA ASN A 233 6.29 -2.11 -19.20
C ASN A 233 7.03 -1.31 -18.10
N HIS A 234 6.50 -1.32 -16.86
CA HIS A 234 7.14 -0.71 -15.69
C HIS A 234 7.42 0.80 -15.81
N VAL A 235 6.65 1.52 -16.63
CA VAL A 235 6.79 2.98 -16.74
C VAL A 235 6.38 3.63 -15.41
N PRO A 236 7.28 4.42 -14.77
CA PRO A 236 6.95 5.11 -13.52
C PRO A 236 6.03 6.31 -13.78
N ASP A 237 5.35 6.75 -12.75
CA ASP A 237 4.59 8.01 -12.68
C ASP A 237 3.72 8.31 -13.92
N ILE A 238 2.94 7.29 -14.36
CA ILE A 238 2.09 7.39 -15.55
C ILE A 238 1.10 8.55 -15.41
N CYS A 239 1.17 9.49 -16.34
CA CYS A 239 0.28 10.64 -16.46
C CYS A 239 -0.51 10.60 -17.77
N GLU A 240 -1.47 11.52 -17.94
CA GLU A 240 -2.31 11.58 -19.14
C GLU A 240 -1.48 11.79 -20.42
N ALA A 241 -0.41 12.60 -20.37
CA ALA A 241 0.47 12.80 -21.51
C ALA A 241 1.13 11.49 -22.00
N HIS A 242 1.49 10.58 -21.09
CA HIS A 242 2.02 9.26 -21.45
C HIS A 242 0.97 8.41 -22.18
N VAL A 243 -0.27 8.43 -21.69
CA VAL A 243 -1.40 7.70 -22.27
C VAL A 243 -1.70 8.22 -23.68
N GLU A 244 -1.79 9.53 -23.86
CA GLU A 244 -2.04 10.14 -25.16
C GLU A 244 -0.89 9.89 -26.15
N ALA A 245 0.36 9.88 -25.70
CA ALA A 245 1.51 9.54 -26.54
C ALA A 245 1.42 8.09 -27.08
N VAL A 246 1.01 7.14 -26.23
CA VAL A 246 0.78 5.74 -26.66
C VAL A 246 -0.34 5.66 -27.69
N LEU A 247 -1.47 6.34 -27.45
CA LEU A 247 -2.60 6.34 -28.37
C LEU A 247 -2.28 7.03 -29.71
N ALA A 248 -1.54 8.12 -29.68
CA ALA A 248 -1.05 8.80 -30.89
C ALA A 248 -0.14 7.89 -31.73
N ALA A 249 0.78 7.17 -31.07
CA ALA A 249 1.62 6.19 -31.74
C ALA A 249 0.82 5.02 -32.31
N ALA A 250 -0.18 4.52 -31.57
CA ALA A 250 -1.05 3.44 -32.04
C ALA A 250 -1.89 3.82 -33.28
N ARG A 251 -2.26 5.11 -33.42
CA ARG A 251 -2.99 5.65 -34.58
C ARG A 251 -2.11 6.01 -35.75
N SER A 252 -0.79 5.97 -35.58
CA SER A 252 0.17 6.32 -36.63
C SER A 252 0.25 5.20 -37.67
N GLU A 253 0.34 5.56 -38.97
CA GLU A 253 0.52 4.60 -40.05
C GLU A 253 1.94 4.03 -40.14
N LYS A 254 2.85 4.43 -39.22
CA LYS A 254 4.23 3.94 -39.22
C LYS A 254 4.28 2.52 -38.65
N PRO A 255 4.97 1.57 -39.30
CA PRO A 255 5.04 0.19 -38.87
C PRO A 255 5.76 -0.01 -37.52
N SER A 256 6.53 0.98 -37.07
CA SER A 256 7.12 1.03 -35.73
C SER A 256 7.21 2.49 -35.26
N ALA A 257 6.86 2.75 -34.01
CA ALA A 257 6.99 4.06 -33.39
C ALA A 257 7.80 3.92 -32.11
N ARG A 258 8.80 4.81 -31.96
CA ARG A 258 9.50 4.99 -30.69
C ARG A 258 8.82 6.13 -29.95
N ILE A 259 8.39 5.88 -28.72
CA ILE A 259 7.74 6.89 -27.88
C ILE A 259 8.76 7.35 -26.86
N ASN A 260 9.10 8.65 -26.89
CA ASN A 260 9.79 9.28 -25.79
C ASN A 260 8.72 9.76 -24.80
N LEU A 261 8.66 9.15 -23.64
CA LEU A 261 7.73 9.56 -22.59
C LEU A 261 8.30 10.78 -21.88
N PRO A 262 7.50 11.85 -21.68
CA PRO A 262 7.93 12.99 -20.88
C PRO A 262 8.20 12.49 -19.44
N GLY A 263 9.39 12.87 -18.91
CA GLY A 263 9.86 12.52 -17.57
C GLY A 263 9.29 13.43 -16.49
#